data_004d5d618f96e8433a00c1cf7c91fa5e
#
_entry.id   004d5d618f96e8433a00c1cf7c91fa5e
#
_cell.length_a   1.000
_cell.length_b   1.000
_cell.length_c   1.000
_cell.angle_alpha   90.00
_cell.angle_beta   90.00
_cell.angle_gamma   90.00
#
_symmetry.space_group_name_H-M   'P 1'
#
loop_
_entity.id
_entity.type
_entity.pdbx_description
1 polymer ?
#
loop_
_entity_poly.entity_id
_entity_poly.type
_entity_poly.pdbx_seq_one_letter_code
_entity_poly.pdbx_strand_id
1 'polypeptide(L)'
;MTVSKALRDEPDVSEATKGRIKAMAQQMGYVPDSSAQGLRTRTTKLLGLLIPSPTDPNVARMTLAIEERVHDLGYDLLLMHTLNTVEREEYCIRRMLARRVDGIFIAPVYRMEPEARIYKELAAQQTRVVLLGPSAPFCNGFPSVQVDDLLASFAATQHLVKLGHKRIAYLSGPAAAPWAQSRFEGYRRALREAGMEVDDSLIFQAGSTTEDGVKAASQMVDESCKATAVQAVNDLVAIGCANTLLDQGVRIPQDISIVGFGNSITSEYFRVPMTTVRQPKFRLGLAAVEMMSQLLRGQRADTRRLPAELIVRASSAEPAHMAQATAQT
;
A
#
# COMPACT_ATOMS: atom_id res chain seq x y z
N MET A 1 22.48 38.32 -14.82
CA MET A 1 22.64 37.06 -15.57
C MET A 1 23.86 36.21 -15.12
N THR A 2 25.03 36.81 -14.87
CA THR A 2 26.29 36.10 -14.50
C THR A 2 26.20 35.32 -13.18
N VAL A 3 25.56 35.88 -12.12
CA VAL A 3 25.40 35.23 -10.82
C VAL A 3 24.63 33.90 -10.94
N SER A 4 23.52 33.91 -11.62
CA SER A 4 22.69 32.71 -11.84
C SER A 4 23.41 31.62 -12.67
N LYS A 5 24.29 32.01 -13.60
CA LYS A 5 25.12 31.09 -14.40
C LYS A 5 26.26 30.51 -13.55
N ALA A 6 26.91 31.33 -12.73
CA ALA A 6 27.97 30.88 -11.84
C ALA A 6 27.50 29.90 -10.78
N LEU A 7 26.29 30.12 -10.20
CA LEU A 7 25.68 29.21 -9.21
C LEU A 7 25.28 27.87 -9.82
N ARG A 8 25.11 27.77 -11.15
CA ARG A 8 24.76 26.53 -11.88
C ARG A 8 25.97 25.86 -12.56
N ASP A 9 27.18 26.34 -12.32
CA ASP A 9 28.37 25.81 -12.95
C ASP A 9 28.41 25.87 -14.50
N GLU A 10 27.66 26.83 -15.09
CA GLU A 10 27.64 27.01 -16.55
C GLU A 10 29.05 27.20 -17.10
N PRO A 11 29.41 26.59 -18.26
CA PRO A 11 30.79 26.60 -18.78
C PRO A 11 31.25 27.97 -19.29
N ASP A 12 30.37 28.90 -19.54
CA ASP A 12 30.66 30.26 -20.01
C ASP A 12 31.04 31.23 -18.87
N VAL A 13 31.20 30.76 -17.63
CA VAL A 13 31.69 31.53 -16.49
C VAL A 13 33.01 30.94 -16.00
N SER A 14 34.03 31.77 -15.83
CA SER A 14 35.36 31.32 -15.36
C SER A 14 35.29 30.73 -13.94
N GLU A 15 36.12 29.72 -13.64
CA GLU A 15 36.14 29.05 -12.34
C GLU A 15 36.44 30.04 -11.19
N ALA A 16 37.31 31.03 -11.41
CA ALA A 16 37.59 32.09 -10.43
C ALA A 16 36.32 32.91 -10.10
N THR A 17 35.51 33.23 -11.11
CA THR A 17 34.24 33.97 -10.91
C THR A 17 33.20 33.10 -10.22
N LYS A 18 33.08 31.82 -10.60
CA LYS A 18 32.20 30.85 -9.92
C LYS A 18 32.57 30.75 -8.45
N GLY A 19 33.85 30.57 -8.11
CA GLY A 19 34.31 30.45 -6.72
C GLY A 19 33.94 31.68 -5.87
N ARG A 20 34.20 32.91 -6.39
CA ARG A 20 33.81 34.14 -5.69
C ARG A 20 32.33 34.27 -5.46
N ILE A 21 31.51 33.98 -6.47
CA ILE A 21 30.05 34.10 -6.38
C ILE A 21 29.47 33.05 -5.40
N LYS A 22 29.96 31.80 -5.44
CA LYS A 22 29.55 30.74 -4.51
C LYS A 22 29.91 31.08 -3.06
N ALA A 23 31.14 31.57 -2.82
CA ALA A 23 31.56 31.99 -1.49
C ALA A 23 30.69 33.15 -0.94
N MET A 24 30.40 34.14 -1.78
CA MET A 24 29.56 35.28 -1.39
C MET A 24 28.10 34.83 -1.15
N ALA A 25 27.56 33.96 -1.99
CA ALA A 25 26.23 33.40 -1.79
C ALA A 25 26.12 32.63 -0.46
N GLN A 26 27.15 31.85 -0.14
CA GLN A 26 27.23 31.11 1.14
C GLN A 26 27.33 32.06 2.35
N GLN A 27 28.14 33.12 2.27
CA GLN A 27 28.24 34.15 3.33
C GLN A 27 26.92 34.89 3.54
N MET A 28 26.17 35.14 2.47
CA MET A 28 24.86 35.82 2.54
C MET A 28 23.71 34.91 2.89
N GLY A 29 23.93 33.59 3.07
CA GLY A 29 22.86 32.60 3.24
C GLY A 29 21.90 32.54 2.04
N TYR A 30 22.38 32.93 0.84
CA TYR A 30 21.54 32.95 -0.35
C TYR A 30 21.26 31.54 -0.84
N VAL A 31 19.98 31.15 -0.83
CA VAL A 31 19.47 29.92 -1.44
C VAL A 31 18.81 30.29 -2.76
N PRO A 32 19.21 29.70 -3.90
CA PRO A 32 18.57 29.97 -5.19
C PRO A 32 17.08 29.59 -5.15
N ASP A 33 16.22 30.46 -5.64
CA ASP A 33 14.79 30.20 -5.77
C ASP A 33 14.54 29.16 -6.88
N SER A 34 14.10 27.97 -6.48
CA SER A 34 13.77 26.87 -7.39
C SER A 34 12.59 27.22 -8.32
N SER A 35 11.66 28.06 -7.88
CA SER A 35 10.51 28.50 -8.68
C SER A 35 10.95 29.32 -9.89
N ALA A 36 11.97 30.18 -9.71
CA ALA A 36 12.53 30.98 -10.81
C ALA A 36 13.31 30.11 -11.82
N GLN A 37 13.86 28.98 -11.39
CA GLN A 37 14.53 28.03 -12.28
C GLN A 37 13.50 27.22 -13.10
N GLY A 38 12.41 26.80 -12.47
CA GLY A 38 11.33 26.03 -13.10
C GLY A 38 10.64 26.75 -14.27
N LEU A 39 10.48 28.08 -14.21
CA LEU A 39 9.93 28.88 -15.29
C LEU A 39 10.74 28.80 -16.59
N ARG A 40 12.05 28.64 -16.51
CA ARG A 40 12.94 28.58 -17.68
C ARG A 40 13.07 27.16 -18.26
N THR A 41 13.10 26.16 -17.40
CA THR A 41 13.31 24.76 -17.80
C THR A 41 12.01 24.03 -18.11
N ARG A 42 10.85 24.65 -17.83
CA ARG A 42 9.51 24.05 -17.90
C ARG A 42 9.37 22.79 -17.03
N THR A 43 10.22 22.63 -16.02
CA THR A 43 10.17 21.55 -15.03
C THR A 43 10.38 22.15 -13.65
N THR A 44 9.60 21.72 -12.67
CA THR A 44 9.69 22.18 -11.28
C THR A 44 10.64 21.36 -10.45
N LYS A 45 11.06 20.20 -10.96
CA LYS A 45 11.79 19.18 -10.19
C LYS A 45 11.04 18.76 -8.91
N LEU A 46 9.72 18.83 -8.94
CA LEU A 46 8.83 18.47 -7.85
C LEU A 46 7.88 17.35 -8.30
N LEU A 47 7.84 16.27 -7.56
CA LEU A 47 6.88 15.18 -7.73
C LEU A 47 5.88 15.18 -6.58
N GLY A 48 4.62 14.84 -6.87
CA GLY A 48 3.59 14.64 -5.85
C GLY A 48 3.52 13.20 -5.39
N LEU A 49 3.33 12.98 -4.10
CA LEU A 49 3.01 11.66 -3.53
C LEU A 49 1.75 11.77 -2.67
N LEU A 50 0.68 11.14 -3.11
CA LEU A 50 -0.62 11.12 -2.44
C LEU A 50 -0.88 9.73 -1.87
N ILE A 51 -0.94 9.64 -0.54
CA ILE A 51 -1.11 8.40 0.23
C ILE A 51 -2.37 8.44 1.10
N PRO A 52 -2.90 7.29 1.55
CA PRO A 52 -4.04 7.27 2.48
C PRO A 52 -3.72 7.93 3.81
N SER A 53 -2.70 7.45 4.50
CA SER A 53 -2.23 7.98 5.79
C SER A 53 -0.74 7.68 5.99
N PRO A 54 0.03 8.61 6.57
CA PRO A 54 1.42 8.35 6.95
C PRO A 54 1.56 7.39 8.14
N THR A 55 0.48 7.15 8.89
CA THR A 55 0.47 6.21 10.03
C THR A 55 0.22 4.76 9.63
N ASP A 56 -0.13 4.49 8.36
CA ASP A 56 -0.24 3.11 7.87
C ASP A 56 1.15 2.51 7.66
N PRO A 57 1.53 1.47 8.45
CA PRO A 57 2.87 0.88 8.37
C PRO A 57 3.16 0.24 7.00
N ASN A 58 2.13 -0.12 6.23
CA ASN A 58 2.30 -0.66 4.89
C ASN A 58 2.71 0.43 3.88
N VAL A 59 2.18 1.62 4.05
CA VAL A 59 2.46 2.79 3.21
C VAL A 59 3.83 3.37 3.52
N ALA A 60 4.24 3.39 4.79
CA ALA A 60 5.48 4.03 5.24
C ALA A 60 6.75 3.51 4.53
N ARG A 61 6.91 2.17 4.39
CA ARG A 61 8.07 1.59 3.69
C ARG A 61 8.09 1.85 2.18
N MET A 62 6.93 1.93 1.56
CA MET A 62 6.82 2.30 0.15
C MET A 62 7.14 3.79 -0.05
N THR A 63 6.64 4.64 0.84
CA THR A 63 6.92 6.08 0.86
C THR A 63 8.42 6.36 0.98
N LEU A 64 9.10 5.66 1.91
CA LEU A 64 10.56 5.77 2.06
C LEU A 64 11.30 5.42 0.76
N ALA A 65 10.97 4.31 0.13
CA ALA A 65 11.61 3.91 -1.13
C ALA A 65 11.36 4.89 -2.28
N ILE A 66 10.16 5.50 -2.32
CA ILE A 66 9.83 6.54 -3.30
C ILE A 66 10.66 7.79 -3.03
N GLU A 67 10.71 8.24 -1.78
CA GLU A 67 11.43 9.45 -1.38
C GLU A 67 12.92 9.35 -1.68
N GLU A 68 13.59 8.29 -1.19
CA GLU A 68 15.01 8.05 -1.44
C GLU A 68 15.33 8.06 -2.94
N ARG A 69 14.52 7.33 -3.74
CA ARG A 69 14.78 7.21 -5.17
C ARG A 69 14.44 8.49 -5.96
N VAL A 70 13.43 9.25 -5.55
CA VAL A 70 13.08 10.56 -6.10
C VAL A 70 14.20 11.57 -5.84
N HIS A 71 14.75 11.58 -4.62
CA HIS A 71 15.90 12.38 -4.25
C HIS A 71 17.14 12.06 -5.11
N ASP A 72 17.47 10.77 -5.31
CA ASP A 72 18.57 10.34 -6.18
C ASP A 72 18.44 10.86 -7.64
N LEU A 73 17.20 11.04 -8.11
CA LEU A 73 16.91 11.59 -9.44
C LEU A 73 16.97 13.13 -9.48
N GLY A 74 17.25 13.78 -8.35
CA GLY A 74 17.32 15.24 -8.23
C GLY A 74 15.94 15.90 -8.28
N TYR A 75 14.92 15.25 -7.72
CA TYR A 75 13.57 15.77 -7.53
C TYR A 75 13.26 15.94 -6.05
N ASP A 76 12.44 16.94 -5.73
CA ASP A 76 11.79 17.07 -4.43
C ASP A 76 10.46 16.33 -4.41
N LEU A 77 9.98 15.93 -3.22
CA LEU A 77 8.74 15.21 -3.05
C LEU A 77 7.73 16.02 -2.22
N LEU A 78 6.56 16.31 -2.80
CA LEU A 78 5.42 16.90 -2.11
C LEU A 78 4.49 15.78 -1.61
N LEU A 79 4.62 15.43 -0.34
CA LEU A 79 3.77 14.43 0.31
C LEU A 79 2.47 15.06 0.80
N MET A 80 1.35 14.45 0.42
CA MET A 80 0.01 14.76 0.93
C MET A 80 -0.74 13.47 1.27
N HIS A 81 -1.79 13.54 2.09
CA HIS A 81 -2.58 12.39 2.50
C HIS A 81 -4.07 12.63 2.37
N THR A 82 -4.82 11.56 2.04
CA THR A 82 -6.25 11.62 1.73
C THR A 82 -7.15 11.30 2.92
N LEU A 83 -6.63 10.59 3.93
CA LEU A 83 -7.42 9.97 5.00
C LEU A 83 -8.57 9.10 4.44
N ASN A 84 -8.38 8.52 3.25
CA ASN A 84 -9.37 7.71 2.53
C ASN A 84 -10.70 8.44 2.26
N THR A 85 -10.69 9.77 2.10
CA THR A 85 -11.86 10.57 1.71
C THR A 85 -11.69 11.13 0.31
N VAL A 86 -12.77 11.06 -0.49
CA VAL A 86 -12.80 11.48 -1.90
C VAL A 86 -12.54 12.97 -2.05
N GLU A 87 -13.19 13.78 -1.20
CA GLU A 87 -13.07 15.23 -1.20
C GLU A 87 -11.63 15.68 -0.94
N ARG A 88 -10.96 14.97 -0.02
CA ARG A 88 -9.57 15.27 0.32
C ARG A 88 -8.60 14.81 -0.77
N GLU A 89 -8.88 13.69 -1.44
CA GLU A 89 -8.13 13.25 -2.61
C GLU A 89 -8.17 14.33 -3.70
N GLU A 90 -9.36 14.80 -4.07
CA GLU A 90 -9.52 15.86 -5.07
C GLU A 90 -8.82 17.16 -4.66
N TYR A 91 -8.99 17.60 -3.42
CA TYR A 91 -8.30 18.77 -2.88
C TYR A 91 -6.78 18.64 -3.01
N CYS A 92 -6.21 17.50 -2.59
CA CYS A 92 -4.78 17.26 -2.66
C CYS A 92 -4.26 17.26 -4.09
N ILE A 93 -4.96 16.59 -5.02
CA ILE A 93 -4.57 16.57 -6.43
C ILE A 93 -4.58 17.99 -7.01
N ARG A 94 -5.64 18.80 -6.76
CA ARG A 94 -5.70 20.18 -7.22
C ARG A 94 -4.57 21.05 -6.65
N ARG A 95 -4.19 20.82 -5.39
CA ARG A 95 -3.05 21.51 -4.75
C ARG A 95 -1.72 21.14 -5.41
N MET A 96 -1.51 19.87 -5.76
CA MET A 96 -0.33 19.42 -6.50
C MET A 96 -0.27 20.02 -7.90
N LEU A 97 -1.39 20.02 -8.63
CA LEU A 97 -1.48 20.67 -9.95
C LEU A 97 -1.19 22.18 -9.89
N ALA A 98 -1.72 22.87 -8.87
CA ALA A 98 -1.44 24.30 -8.65
C ALA A 98 0.05 24.56 -8.34
N ARG A 99 0.76 23.61 -7.76
CA ARG A 99 2.22 23.64 -7.55
C ARG A 99 3.02 23.21 -8.78
N ARG A 100 2.33 22.86 -9.88
CA ARG A 100 2.94 22.41 -11.15
C ARG A 100 3.91 21.24 -10.95
N VAL A 101 3.53 20.24 -10.14
CA VAL A 101 4.35 19.03 -10.01
C VAL A 101 4.54 18.39 -11.39
N ASP A 102 5.74 17.84 -11.64
CA ASP A 102 6.10 17.22 -12.92
C ASP A 102 5.43 15.85 -13.13
N GLY A 103 4.95 15.22 -12.04
CA GLY A 103 4.20 13.97 -12.01
C GLY A 103 3.65 13.67 -10.61
N ILE A 104 2.71 12.72 -10.52
CA ILE A 104 2.02 12.40 -9.27
C ILE A 104 1.97 10.88 -9.07
N PHE A 105 2.41 10.41 -7.91
CA PHE A 105 2.10 9.07 -7.40
C PHE A 105 0.80 9.15 -6.61
N ILE A 106 -0.18 8.30 -6.90
CA ILE A 106 -1.50 8.33 -6.26
C ILE A 106 -1.84 6.94 -5.73
N ALA A 107 -2.04 6.80 -4.42
CA ALA A 107 -2.80 5.70 -3.85
C ALA A 107 -4.29 6.08 -3.91
N PRO A 108 -5.08 5.47 -4.82
CA PRO A 108 -6.46 5.92 -5.07
C PRO A 108 -7.36 5.71 -3.86
N VAL A 109 -8.26 6.66 -3.61
CA VAL A 109 -9.40 6.46 -2.72
C VAL A 109 -10.47 5.69 -3.50
N TYR A 110 -10.55 4.38 -3.23
CA TYR A 110 -11.48 3.50 -3.94
C TYR A 110 -12.93 3.81 -3.61
N ARG A 111 -13.77 3.80 -4.65
CA ARG A 111 -15.19 4.15 -4.62
C ARG A 111 -15.98 3.27 -5.58
N MET A 112 -17.28 3.18 -5.37
CA MET A 112 -18.17 2.39 -6.22
C MET A 112 -18.50 3.07 -7.56
N GLU A 113 -18.42 4.41 -7.60
CA GLU A 113 -18.66 5.17 -8.79
C GLU A 113 -17.63 4.84 -9.88
N PRO A 114 -18.07 4.48 -11.11
CA PRO A 114 -17.17 4.09 -12.17
C PRO A 114 -16.37 5.26 -12.77
N GLU A 115 -16.73 6.48 -12.43
CA GLU A 115 -16.13 7.70 -12.93
C GLU A 115 -15.77 8.67 -11.80
N ALA A 116 -14.66 9.39 -11.97
CA ALA A 116 -14.28 10.49 -11.10
C ALA A 116 -13.73 11.66 -11.92
N ARG A 117 -14.33 12.84 -11.71
CA ARG A 117 -14.02 14.05 -12.47
C ARG A 117 -12.53 14.39 -12.42
N ILE A 118 -11.91 14.28 -11.24
CA ILE A 118 -10.51 14.64 -11.06
C ILE A 118 -9.58 13.75 -11.92
N TYR A 119 -9.85 12.46 -12.07
CA TYR A 119 -9.05 11.57 -12.91
C TYR A 119 -9.26 11.83 -14.41
N LYS A 120 -10.48 12.25 -14.83
CA LYS A 120 -10.73 12.73 -16.20
C LYS A 120 -9.94 14.02 -16.49
N GLU A 121 -9.87 14.93 -15.53
CA GLU A 121 -9.07 16.16 -15.64
C GLU A 121 -7.57 15.85 -15.75
N LEU A 122 -7.04 14.94 -14.94
CA LEU A 122 -5.65 14.48 -15.02
C LEU A 122 -5.31 13.89 -16.39
N ALA A 123 -6.21 13.06 -16.94
CA ALA A 123 -6.03 12.45 -18.26
C ALA A 123 -6.09 13.52 -19.38
N ALA A 124 -7.06 14.44 -19.35
CA ALA A 124 -7.20 15.52 -20.33
C ALA A 124 -5.98 16.46 -20.34
N GLN A 125 -5.37 16.71 -19.17
CA GLN A 125 -4.15 17.51 -19.03
C GLN A 125 -2.87 16.72 -19.33
N GLN A 126 -2.97 15.44 -19.68
CA GLN A 126 -1.84 14.54 -19.87
C GLN A 126 -0.86 14.53 -18.66
N THR A 127 -1.40 14.68 -17.46
CA THR A 127 -0.62 14.64 -16.24
C THR A 127 0.02 13.27 -16.08
N ARG A 128 1.32 13.23 -15.77
CA ARG A 128 2.04 11.98 -15.51
C ARG A 128 1.63 11.42 -14.16
N VAL A 129 0.92 10.29 -14.18
CA VAL A 129 0.40 9.65 -12.97
C VAL A 129 0.86 8.20 -12.94
N VAL A 130 1.30 7.74 -11.76
CA VAL A 130 1.52 6.33 -11.43
C VAL A 130 0.63 5.98 -10.24
N LEU A 131 -0.26 5.00 -10.41
CA LEU A 131 -1.11 4.53 -9.32
C LEU A 131 -0.33 3.58 -8.40
N LEU A 132 -0.48 3.77 -7.10
CA LEU A 132 0.07 2.91 -6.03
C LEU A 132 -1.03 1.96 -5.54
N GLY A 133 -1.19 0.85 -6.22
CA GLY A 133 -2.26 -0.12 -6.03
C GLY A 133 -2.99 -0.43 -7.33
N PRO A 134 -3.92 -1.40 -7.34
CA PRO A 134 -4.66 -1.78 -8.54
C PRO A 134 -5.51 -0.61 -9.06
N SER A 135 -5.65 -0.55 -10.39
CA SER A 135 -6.58 0.40 -11.00
C SER A 135 -8.05 0.00 -10.74
N ALA A 136 -8.92 0.99 -10.76
CA ALA A 136 -10.38 0.85 -10.70
C ALA A 136 -11.00 1.55 -11.92
N PRO A 137 -12.29 1.34 -12.24
CA PRO A 137 -12.91 1.93 -13.43
C PRO A 137 -12.66 3.44 -13.56
N PHE A 138 -12.76 4.20 -12.47
CA PHE A 138 -12.57 5.65 -12.47
C PHE A 138 -11.13 6.13 -12.75
N CYS A 139 -10.11 5.23 -12.66
CA CYS A 139 -8.70 5.58 -12.83
C CYS A 139 -7.94 4.57 -13.75
N ASN A 140 -8.62 3.78 -14.54
CA ASN A 140 -8.04 2.70 -15.36
C ASN A 140 -7.15 3.19 -16.53
N GLY A 141 -7.13 4.48 -16.83
CA GLY A 141 -6.27 5.06 -17.86
C GLY A 141 -4.81 5.29 -17.44
N PHE A 142 -4.45 5.04 -16.19
CA PHE A 142 -3.11 5.29 -15.66
C PHE A 142 -2.37 4.00 -15.34
N PRO A 143 -1.04 3.95 -15.59
CA PRO A 143 -0.21 2.81 -15.21
C PRO A 143 -0.17 2.67 -13.68
N SER A 144 -0.09 1.43 -13.21
CA SER A 144 -0.13 1.11 -11.79
C SER A 144 0.97 0.17 -11.35
N VAL A 145 1.43 0.30 -10.11
CA VAL A 145 2.24 -0.71 -9.43
C VAL A 145 1.39 -1.37 -8.35
N GLN A 146 1.33 -2.70 -8.35
CA GLN A 146 0.42 -3.45 -7.48
C GLN A 146 1.00 -4.79 -7.06
N VAL A 147 0.42 -5.38 -6.03
CA VAL A 147 0.72 -6.74 -5.58
C VAL A 147 -0.18 -7.73 -6.35
N ASP A 148 0.26 -8.97 -6.48
CA ASP A 148 -0.63 -10.07 -6.87
C ASP A 148 -1.44 -10.53 -5.65
N ASP A 149 -2.45 -9.73 -5.30
CA ASP A 149 -3.30 -9.94 -4.12
C ASP A 149 -4.07 -11.27 -4.19
N LEU A 150 -4.47 -11.70 -5.40
CA LEU A 150 -5.20 -12.95 -5.58
C LEU A 150 -4.32 -14.16 -5.22
N LEU A 151 -3.15 -14.28 -5.86
CA LEU A 151 -2.27 -15.42 -5.62
C LEU A 151 -1.71 -15.42 -4.19
N ALA A 152 -1.46 -14.25 -3.64
CA ALA A 152 -0.98 -14.11 -2.27
C ALA A 152 -2.03 -14.54 -1.23
N SER A 153 -3.29 -14.13 -1.42
CA SER A 153 -4.40 -14.53 -0.55
C SER A 153 -4.74 -16.01 -0.71
N PHE A 154 -4.69 -16.51 -1.93
CA PHE A 154 -4.80 -17.94 -2.21
C PHE A 154 -3.76 -18.76 -1.40
N ALA A 155 -2.49 -18.35 -1.43
CA ALA A 155 -1.43 -19.04 -0.68
C ALA A 155 -1.67 -19.00 0.85
N ALA A 156 -2.21 -17.90 1.37
CA ALA A 156 -2.57 -17.78 2.80
C ALA A 156 -3.70 -18.74 3.19
N THR A 157 -4.77 -18.82 2.41
CA THR A 157 -5.86 -19.78 2.66
C THR A 157 -5.38 -21.22 2.46
N GLN A 158 -4.60 -21.48 1.42
CA GLN A 158 -4.05 -22.81 1.15
C GLN A 158 -3.17 -23.31 2.32
N HIS A 159 -2.44 -22.41 2.98
CA HIS A 159 -1.69 -22.75 4.20
C HIS A 159 -2.61 -23.27 5.31
N LEU A 160 -3.73 -22.58 5.58
CA LEU A 160 -4.70 -23.01 6.58
C LEU A 160 -5.36 -24.34 6.19
N VAL A 161 -5.70 -24.53 4.93
CA VAL A 161 -6.23 -25.80 4.42
C VAL A 161 -5.23 -26.95 4.62
N LYS A 162 -3.93 -26.72 4.32
CA LYS A 162 -2.87 -27.71 4.52
C LYS A 162 -2.65 -28.08 5.99
N LEU A 163 -2.92 -27.16 6.92
CA LEU A 163 -2.93 -27.44 8.35
C LEU A 163 -4.16 -28.25 8.81
N GLY A 164 -5.13 -28.52 7.92
CA GLY A 164 -6.31 -29.31 8.21
C GLY A 164 -7.54 -28.52 8.64
N HIS A 165 -7.52 -27.19 8.54
CA HIS A 165 -8.69 -26.36 8.83
C HIS A 165 -9.76 -26.55 7.75
N LYS A 166 -10.99 -26.85 8.19
CA LYS A 166 -12.16 -27.01 7.31
C LYS A 166 -13.16 -25.86 7.45
N ARG A 167 -13.14 -25.14 8.55
CA ARG A 167 -13.98 -23.96 8.80
C ARG A 167 -13.08 -22.75 8.99
N ILE A 168 -12.90 -21.99 7.91
CA ILE A 168 -11.99 -20.84 7.84
C ILE A 168 -12.85 -19.59 7.67
N ALA A 169 -12.87 -18.71 8.66
CA ALA A 169 -13.55 -17.42 8.53
C ALA A 169 -12.69 -16.44 7.71
N TYR A 170 -13.37 -15.55 6.99
CA TYR A 170 -12.73 -14.48 6.24
C TYR A 170 -13.23 -13.11 6.73
N LEU A 171 -12.29 -12.27 7.18
CA LEU A 171 -12.58 -10.87 7.53
C LEU A 171 -12.32 -10.01 6.31
N SER A 172 -13.40 -9.55 5.65
CA SER A 172 -13.36 -8.89 4.36
C SER A 172 -12.98 -7.42 4.45
N GLY A 173 -12.35 -6.90 3.41
CA GLY A 173 -12.02 -5.49 3.28
C GLY A 173 -13.14 -4.65 2.64
N PRO A 174 -12.85 -3.35 2.36
CA PRO A 174 -13.81 -2.48 1.71
C PRO A 174 -14.25 -3.00 0.34
N ALA A 175 -15.56 -3.09 0.11
CA ALA A 175 -16.12 -3.65 -1.13
C ALA A 175 -15.72 -2.88 -2.39
N ALA A 176 -15.49 -1.57 -2.28
CA ALA A 176 -15.05 -0.74 -3.40
C ALA A 176 -13.57 -0.94 -3.79
N ALA A 177 -12.76 -1.61 -2.96
CA ALA A 177 -11.33 -1.74 -3.16
C ALA A 177 -10.97 -2.99 -3.99
N PRO A 178 -10.43 -2.87 -5.22
CA PRO A 178 -10.08 -4.02 -6.06
C PRO A 178 -9.08 -4.98 -5.41
N TRP A 179 -8.16 -4.48 -4.59
CA TRP A 179 -7.23 -5.31 -3.83
C TRP A 179 -7.95 -6.20 -2.80
N ALA A 180 -9.01 -5.69 -2.14
CA ALA A 180 -9.81 -6.47 -1.19
C ALA A 180 -10.64 -7.54 -1.91
N GLN A 181 -11.23 -7.20 -3.05
CA GLN A 181 -11.94 -8.15 -3.91
C GLN A 181 -11.01 -9.26 -4.41
N SER A 182 -9.80 -8.91 -4.86
CA SER A 182 -8.79 -9.89 -5.30
C SER A 182 -8.37 -10.83 -4.18
N ARG A 183 -8.19 -10.33 -2.94
CA ARG A 183 -7.89 -11.17 -1.77
C ARG A 183 -9.04 -12.11 -1.43
N PHE A 184 -10.27 -11.62 -1.46
CA PHE A 184 -11.44 -12.46 -1.25
C PHE A 184 -11.57 -13.54 -2.32
N GLU A 185 -11.34 -13.23 -3.60
CA GLU A 185 -11.35 -14.25 -4.64
C GLU A 185 -10.20 -15.26 -4.47
N GLY A 186 -9.02 -14.85 -4.00
CA GLY A 186 -7.93 -15.75 -3.64
C GLY A 186 -8.33 -16.76 -2.54
N TYR A 187 -9.02 -16.28 -1.50
CA TYR A 187 -9.59 -17.12 -0.45
C TYR A 187 -10.62 -18.12 -1.02
N ARG A 188 -11.59 -17.63 -1.78
CA ARG A 188 -12.63 -18.48 -2.40
C ARG A 188 -12.03 -19.54 -3.32
N ARG A 189 -11.04 -19.16 -4.10
CA ARG A 189 -10.35 -20.07 -5.01
C ARG A 189 -9.62 -21.19 -4.26
N ALA A 190 -8.94 -20.88 -3.15
CA ALA A 190 -8.23 -21.88 -2.36
C ALA A 190 -9.20 -22.89 -1.72
N LEU A 191 -10.36 -22.45 -1.23
CA LEU A 191 -11.39 -23.37 -0.72
C LEU A 191 -11.92 -24.27 -1.82
N ARG A 192 -12.27 -23.72 -2.98
CA ARG A 192 -12.77 -24.51 -4.14
C ARG A 192 -11.76 -25.56 -4.62
N GLU A 193 -10.48 -25.21 -4.71
CA GLU A 193 -9.43 -26.15 -5.10
C GLU A 193 -9.22 -27.27 -4.05
N ALA A 194 -9.57 -27.01 -2.78
CA ALA A 194 -9.57 -28.00 -1.72
C ALA A 194 -10.89 -28.82 -1.63
N GLY A 195 -11.84 -28.62 -2.54
CA GLY A 195 -13.15 -29.29 -2.51
C GLY A 195 -14.05 -28.80 -1.37
N MET A 196 -13.80 -27.57 -0.86
CA MET A 196 -14.58 -26.96 0.23
C MET A 196 -15.53 -25.92 -0.34
N GLU A 197 -16.76 -25.91 0.16
CA GLU A 197 -17.73 -24.87 -0.18
C GLU A 197 -17.43 -23.57 0.60
N VAL A 198 -17.75 -22.43 -0.03
CA VAL A 198 -17.70 -21.14 0.63
C VAL A 198 -18.97 -21.01 1.50
N ASP A 199 -18.78 -20.92 2.79
CA ASP A 199 -19.86 -20.74 3.77
C ASP A 199 -20.00 -19.24 4.08
N ASP A 200 -21.07 -18.61 3.59
CA ASP A 200 -21.31 -17.17 3.77
C ASP A 200 -21.42 -16.78 5.25
N SER A 201 -21.80 -17.71 6.14
CA SER A 201 -21.82 -17.47 7.59
C SER A 201 -20.42 -17.31 8.21
N LEU A 202 -19.37 -17.59 7.44
CA LEU A 202 -17.98 -17.40 7.85
C LEU A 202 -17.36 -16.13 7.23
N ILE A 203 -18.14 -15.30 6.53
CA ILE A 203 -17.68 -14.08 5.89
C ILE A 203 -18.13 -12.86 6.69
N PHE A 204 -17.20 -12.17 7.31
CA PHE A 204 -17.47 -11.00 8.16
C PHE A 204 -16.97 -9.72 7.49
N GLN A 205 -17.80 -8.68 7.47
CA GLN A 205 -17.42 -7.37 6.97
C GLN A 205 -16.55 -6.66 8.02
N ALA A 206 -15.28 -6.41 7.68
CA ALA A 206 -14.32 -5.88 8.65
C ALA A 206 -13.63 -4.57 8.25
N GLY A 207 -13.74 -4.11 7.00
CA GLY A 207 -13.07 -2.88 6.58
C GLY A 207 -11.54 -3.00 6.51
N SER A 208 -10.78 -2.07 7.13
CA SER A 208 -9.32 -2.05 6.98
C SER A 208 -8.53 -1.61 8.23
N THR A 209 -9.20 -1.23 9.30
CA THR A 209 -8.59 -0.73 10.54
C THR A 209 -8.57 -1.78 11.66
N THR A 210 -7.85 -1.49 12.73
CA THR A 210 -7.83 -2.34 13.94
C THR A 210 -9.22 -2.39 14.59
N GLU A 211 -9.92 -1.25 14.64
CA GLU A 211 -11.26 -1.13 15.18
C GLU A 211 -12.27 -1.97 14.38
N ASP A 212 -12.10 -2.06 13.07
CA ASP A 212 -12.93 -2.93 12.22
C ASP A 212 -12.69 -4.42 12.56
N GLY A 213 -11.44 -4.78 12.85
CA GLY A 213 -11.07 -6.11 13.31
C GLY A 213 -11.71 -6.47 14.67
N VAL A 214 -11.73 -5.51 15.60
CA VAL A 214 -12.42 -5.65 16.90
C VAL A 214 -13.91 -5.93 16.69
N LYS A 215 -14.58 -5.13 15.85
CA LYS A 215 -16.03 -5.31 15.54
C LYS A 215 -16.31 -6.67 14.93
N ALA A 216 -15.52 -7.09 13.96
CA ALA A 216 -15.67 -8.39 13.30
C ALA A 216 -15.49 -9.55 14.29
N ALA A 217 -14.53 -9.48 15.20
CA ALA A 217 -14.32 -10.49 16.24
C ALA A 217 -15.50 -10.54 17.23
N SER A 218 -16.02 -9.39 17.66
CA SER A 218 -17.20 -9.33 18.51
C SER A 218 -18.39 -10.00 17.83
N GLN A 219 -18.64 -9.71 16.55
CA GLN A 219 -19.68 -10.36 15.77
C GLN A 219 -19.48 -11.89 15.70
N MET A 220 -18.22 -12.35 15.45
CA MET A 220 -17.91 -13.79 15.44
C MET A 220 -18.28 -14.48 16.75
N VAL A 221 -18.04 -13.82 17.89
CA VAL A 221 -18.37 -14.35 19.22
C VAL A 221 -19.86 -14.35 19.44
N ASP A 222 -20.55 -13.25 19.16
CA ASP A 222 -22.01 -13.10 19.34
C ASP A 222 -22.80 -14.12 18.50
N GLU A 223 -22.32 -14.41 17.28
CA GLU A 223 -22.90 -15.41 16.38
C GLU A 223 -22.44 -16.84 16.70
N SER A 224 -21.64 -17.03 17.75
CA SER A 224 -21.08 -18.34 18.13
C SER A 224 -20.39 -19.04 16.95
N CYS A 225 -19.57 -18.29 16.20
CA CYS A 225 -18.89 -18.76 15.01
C CYS A 225 -17.98 -19.95 15.35
N LYS A 226 -18.16 -21.06 14.63
CA LYS A 226 -17.37 -22.29 14.82
C LYS A 226 -16.17 -22.39 13.87
N ALA A 227 -15.60 -21.26 13.46
CA ALA A 227 -14.37 -21.25 12.68
C ALA A 227 -13.20 -21.75 13.54
N THR A 228 -12.32 -22.52 12.94
CA THR A 228 -11.06 -22.95 13.57
C THR A 228 -9.88 -22.13 13.08
N ALA A 229 -10.07 -21.33 12.04
CA ALA A 229 -9.09 -20.38 11.53
C ALA A 229 -9.77 -19.13 10.99
N VAL A 230 -9.01 -18.03 10.96
CA VAL A 230 -9.39 -16.74 10.40
C VAL A 230 -8.32 -16.30 9.40
N GLN A 231 -8.74 -15.90 8.21
CA GLN A 231 -7.93 -15.11 7.31
C GLN A 231 -8.45 -13.69 7.27
N ALA A 232 -7.65 -12.73 7.70
CA ALA A 232 -8.02 -11.33 7.66
C ALA A 232 -7.48 -10.64 6.40
N VAL A 233 -8.23 -9.67 5.91
CA VAL A 233 -7.88 -8.88 4.72
C VAL A 233 -6.54 -8.14 4.87
N ASN A 234 -6.17 -7.73 6.09
CA ASN A 234 -4.87 -7.12 6.39
C ASN A 234 -4.46 -7.38 7.85
N ASP A 235 -3.21 -7.00 8.20
CA ASP A 235 -2.66 -7.20 9.54
C ASP A 235 -3.36 -6.37 10.62
N LEU A 236 -3.85 -5.18 10.32
CA LEU A 236 -4.54 -4.33 11.30
C LEU A 236 -5.86 -4.98 11.73
N VAL A 237 -6.64 -5.46 10.78
CA VAL A 237 -7.86 -6.23 11.03
C VAL A 237 -7.53 -7.53 11.79
N ALA A 238 -6.46 -8.24 11.39
CA ALA A 238 -6.02 -9.45 12.07
C ALA A 238 -5.64 -9.19 13.54
N ILE A 239 -4.92 -8.11 13.82
CA ILE A 239 -4.51 -7.71 15.18
C ILE A 239 -5.71 -7.33 16.04
N GLY A 240 -6.65 -6.54 15.48
CA GLY A 240 -7.89 -6.18 16.19
C GLY A 240 -8.71 -7.41 16.55
N CYS A 241 -8.88 -8.31 15.60
CA CYS A 241 -9.56 -9.60 15.82
C CYS A 241 -8.82 -10.44 16.88
N ALA A 242 -7.52 -10.63 16.74
CA ALA A 242 -6.72 -11.41 17.66
C ALA A 242 -6.75 -10.88 19.09
N ASN A 243 -6.63 -9.55 19.28
CA ASN A 243 -6.75 -8.93 20.61
C ASN A 243 -8.08 -9.22 21.27
N THR A 244 -9.18 -9.01 20.55
CA THR A 244 -10.54 -9.26 21.07
C THR A 244 -10.73 -10.72 21.48
N LEU A 245 -10.28 -11.66 20.66
CA LEU A 245 -10.39 -13.08 20.96
C LEU A 245 -9.54 -13.49 22.17
N LEU A 246 -8.29 -13.01 22.23
CA LEU A 246 -7.39 -13.26 23.37
C LEU A 246 -7.94 -12.69 24.69
N ASP A 247 -8.53 -11.50 24.65
CA ASP A 247 -9.13 -10.84 25.84
C ASP A 247 -10.38 -11.58 26.33
N GLN A 248 -11.02 -12.38 25.46
CA GLN A 248 -12.11 -13.30 25.80
C GLN A 248 -11.64 -14.71 26.18
N GLY A 249 -10.33 -14.92 26.30
CA GLY A 249 -9.77 -16.20 26.72
C GLY A 249 -9.58 -17.24 25.61
N VAL A 250 -9.85 -16.88 24.34
CA VAL A 250 -9.60 -17.74 23.19
C VAL A 250 -8.10 -17.80 22.93
N ARG A 251 -7.53 -18.99 22.85
CA ARG A 251 -6.08 -19.19 22.65
C ARG A 251 -5.72 -19.23 21.17
N ILE A 252 -4.73 -18.44 20.78
CA ILE A 252 -4.17 -18.42 19.44
C ILE A 252 -2.77 -19.02 19.49
N PRO A 253 -2.46 -20.07 18.71
CA PRO A 253 -3.27 -20.72 17.67
C PRO A 253 -4.11 -21.91 18.14
N GLN A 254 -4.10 -22.30 19.44
CA GLN A 254 -4.63 -23.56 19.94
C GLN A 254 -6.12 -23.74 19.68
N ASP A 255 -6.93 -22.71 19.88
CA ASP A 255 -8.38 -22.73 19.67
C ASP A 255 -8.74 -22.19 18.28
N ILE A 256 -8.00 -21.18 17.79
CA ILE A 256 -8.21 -20.58 16.48
C ILE A 256 -6.88 -20.07 15.87
N SER A 257 -6.62 -20.45 14.64
CA SER A 257 -5.48 -19.92 13.87
C SER A 257 -5.86 -18.58 13.22
N ILE A 258 -4.89 -17.63 13.13
CA ILE A 258 -5.12 -16.34 12.47
C ILE A 258 -4.01 -16.06 11.47
N VAL A 259 -4.42 -15.64 10.26
CA VAL A 259 -3.50 -15.21 9.20
C VAL A 259 -3.87 -13.79 8.76
N GLY A 260 -2.87 -12.89 8.78
CA GLY A 260 -2.97 -11.52 8.30
C GLY A 260 -2.48 -11.34 6.86
N PHE A 261 -2.39 -10.08 6.45
CA PHE A 261 -1.87 -9.69 5.14
C PHE A 261 -1.19 -8.31 5.24
N GLY A 262 0.09 -8.24 4.93
CA GLY A 262 0.85 -6.99 4.97
C GLY A 262 2.27 -7.16 5.49
N ASN A 263 2.52 -8.02 6.46
CA ASN A 263 3.76 -8.13 7.20
C ASN A 263 4.20 -6.77 7.76
N SER A 264 3.30 -6.14 8.53
CA SER A 264 3.61 -4.94 9.29
C SER A 264 4.54 -5.29 10.47
N ILE A 265 5.30 -4.30 10.95
CA ILE A 265 6.15 -4.48 12.13
C ILE A 265 5.31 -4.91 13.36
N THR A 266 4.10 -4.39 13.47
CA THR A 266 3.16 -4.73 14.55
C THR A 266 2.72 -6.19 14.50
N SER A 267 2.63 -6.82 13.33
CA SER A 267 2.27 -8.23 13.21
C SER A 267 3.41 -9.17 13.64
N GLU A 268 4.66 -8.73 13.46
CA GLU A 268 5.84 -9.49 13.88
C GLU A 268 6.02 -9.50 15.40
N TYR A 269 5.81 -8.34 16.03
CA TYR A 269 5.99 -8.15 17.48
C TYR A 269 4.68 -8.20 18.26
N PHE A 270 3.61 -8.71 17.65
CA PHE A 270 2.34 -8.93 18.35
C PHE A 270 2.49 -10.00 19.43
N ARG A 271 1.61 -10.01 20.46
CA ARG A 271 1.60 -11.00 21.57
C ARG A 271 1.75 -12.45 21.09
N VAL A 272 1.16 -12.76 19.95
CA VAL A 272 1.35 -14.01 19.21
C VAL A 272 1.86 -13.63 17.83
N PRO A 273 3.15 -13.79 17.51
CA PRO A 273 3.71 -13.41 16.21
C PRO A 273 2.87 -13.95 15.05
N MET A 274 2.38 -13.03 14.20
CA MET A 274 1.32 -13.32 13.24
C MET A 274 1.86 -13.91 11.93
N THR A 275 1.32 -15.04 11.53
CA THR A 275 1.43 -15.56 10.16
C THR A 275 0.76 -14.56 9.23
N THR A 276 1.47 -14.11 8.19
CA THR A 276 0.98 -13.03 7.32
C THR A 276 1.60 -13.09 5.94
N VAL A 277 0.98 -12.43 4.98
CA VAL A 277 1.55 -12.25 3.63
C VAL A 277 2.46 -11.03 3.61
N ARG A 278 3.73 -11.21 3.23
CA ARG A 278 4.71 -10.14 3.04
C ARG A 278 4.59 -9.53 1.66
N GLN A 279 4.11 -8.29 1.60
CA GLN A 279 4.12 -7.48 0.39
C GLN A 279 5.52 -6.90 0.15
N PRO A 280 6.02 -6.83 -1.09
CA PRO A 280 7.33 -6.28 -1.41
C PRO A 280 7.32 -4.73 -1.44
N LYS A 281 6.94 -4.08 -0.33
CA LYS A 281 6.63 -2.64 -0.22
C LYS A 281 7.74 -1.74 -0.75
N PHE A 282 8.99 -2.02 -0.38
CA PHE A 282 10.15 -1.25 -0.86
C PHE A 282 10.30 -1.39 -2.38
N ARG A 283 10.20 -2.62 -2.91
CA ARG A 283 10.27 -2.88 -4.36
C ARG A 283 9.12 -2.23 -5.14
N LEU A 284 7.91 -2.16 -4.53
CA LEU A 284 6.78 -1.42 -5.12
C LEU A 284 7.13 0.06 -5.27
N GLY A 285 7.72 0.68 -4.25
CA GLY A 285 8.18 2.07 -4.31
C GLY A 285 9.22 2.29 -5.41
N LEU A 286 10.25 1.46 -5.49
CA LEU A 286 11.26 1.53 -6.55
C LEU A 286 10.64 1.39 -7.95
N ALA A 287 9.76 0.41 -8.13
CA ALA A 287 9.08 0.18 -9.41
C ALA A 287 8.21 1.38 -9.81
N ALA A 288 7.51 2.01 -8.84
CA ALA A 288 6.72 3.21 -9.09
C ALA A 288 7.61 4.36 -9.61
N VAL A 289 8.79 4.59 -9.00
CA VAL A 289 9.70 5.65 -9.44
C VAL A 289 10.32 5.34 -10.80
N GLU A 290 10.65 4.09 -11.10
CA GLU A 290 11.08 3.70 -12.45
C GLU A 290 10.01 4.01 -13.51
N MET A 291 8.74 3.68 -13.22
CA MET A 291 7.61 4.00 -14.10
C MET A 291 7.45 5.50 -14.28
N MET A 292 7.52 6.28 -13.20
CA MET A 292 7.49 7.74 -13.27
C MET A 292 8.65 8.28 -14.11
N SER A 293 9.86 7.74 -13.96
CA SER A 293 11.03 8.13 -14.76
C SER A 293 10.83 7.87 -16.27
N GLN A 294 10.14 6.80 -16.64
CA GLN A 294 9.75 6.53 -18.03
C GLN A 294 8.78 7.61 -18.53
N LEU A 295 7.73 7.91 -17.75
CA LEU A 295 6.75 8.95 -18.10
C LEU A 295 7.39 10.34 -18.21
N LEU A 296 8.34 10.68 -17.34
CA LEU A 296 9.06 11.95 -17.40
C LEU A 296 9.90 12.09 -18.67
N ARG A 297 10.41 10.98 -19.22
CA ARG A 297 11.12 10.92 -20.50
C ARG A 297 10.19 10.85 -21.71
N GLY A 298 8.87 10.94 -21.53
CA GLY A 298 7.87 10.80 -22.58
C GLY A 298 7.68 9.37 -23.10
N GLN A 299 8.17 8.38 -22.34
CA GLN A 299 8.00 6.96 -22.66
C GLN A 299 6.73 6.43 -22.02
N ARG A 300 6.17 5.36 -22.61
CA ARG A 300 5.05 4.63 -22.00
C ARG A 300 5.57 3.82 -20.80
N ALA A 301 4.79 3.77 -19.73
CA ALA A 301 4.99 2.87 -18.61
C ALA A 301 3.84 1.85 -18.57
N ASP A 302 4.18 0.58 -18.42
CA ASP A 302 3.19 -0.49 -18.28
C ASP A 302 2.94 -0.82 -16.82
N THR A 303 1.70 -1.26 -16.51
CA THR A 303 1.34 -1.72 -15.17
C THR A 303 2.24 -2.86 -14.71
N ARG A 304 2.74 -2.77 -13.47
CA ARG A 304 3.61 -3.79 -12.85
C ARG A 304 2.91 -4.48 -11.71
N ARG A 305 2.91 -5.81 -11.73
CA ARG A 305 2.38 -6.64 -10.65
C ARG A 305 3.54 -7.41 -10.01
N LEU A 306 3.71 -7.26 -8.70
CA LEU A 306 4.79 -7.91 -7.95
C LEU A 306 4.24 -9.04 -7.07
N PRO A 307 4.93 -10.18 -7.00
CA PRO A 307 4.53 -11.28 -6.13
C PRO A 307 4.73 -10.92 -4.65
N ALA A 308 3.90 -11.50 -3.79
CA ALA A 308 4.05 -11.49 -2.35
C ALA A 308 4.24 -12.92 -1.84
N GLU A 309 4.72 -13.08 -0.62
CA GLU A 309 5.03 -14.37 -0.03
C GLU A 309 4.39 -14.54 1.35
N LEU A 310 4.02 -15.77 1.69
CA LEU A 310 3.53 -16.10 3.02
C LEU A 310 4.70 -16.23 3.99
N ILE A 311 4.60 -15.57 5.14
CA ILE A 311 5.51 -15.67 6.28
C ILE A 311 4.78 -16.38 7.39
N VAL A 312 5.16 -17.63 7.65
CA VAL A 312 4.55 -18.44 8.73
C VAL A 312 5.21 -18.07 10.06
N ARG A 313 4.37 -17.84 11.07
CA ARG A 313 4.77 -17.55 12.46
C ARG A 313 3.89 -18.34 13.44
N ALA A 314 3.80 -17.88 14.69
CA ALA A 314 3.16 -18.58 15.79
C ALA A 314 1.62 -18.56 15.78
N SER A 315 0.97 -17.70 14.98
CA SER A 315 -0.49 -17.55 15.03
C SER A 315 -1.29 -18.58 14.22
N SER A 316 -0.62 -19.54 13.58
CA SER A 316 -1.29 -20.61 12.83
C SER A 316 -0.68 -21.97 13.16
N ALA A 317 -1.52 -22.95 13.44
CA ALA A 317 -1.16 -24.36 13.74
C ALA A 317 -2.30 -25.29 13.29
N GLU A 318 -2.10 -26.59 13.41
CA GLU A 318 -3.16 -27.57 13.18
C GLU A 318 -4.32 -27.39 14.16
N PRO A 319 -5.57 -27.62 13.75
CA PRO A 319 -6.71 -27.51 14.64
C PRO A 319 -6.66 -28.55 15.78
N ALA A 320 -7.08 -28.19 16.99
CA ALA A 320 -6.92 -28.98 18.22
C ALA A 320 -7.42 -30.43 18.13
N HIS A 321 -8.49 -30.68 17.36
CA HIS A 321 -9.03 -32.04 17.17
C HIS A 321 -8.12 -32.96 16.33
N MET A 322 -7.25 -32.39 15.49
CA MET A 322 -6.25 -33.17 14.74
C MET A 322 -5.00 -33.42 15.58
N ALA A 323 -4.56 -32.46 16.40
CA ALA A 323 -3.41 -32.58 17.27
C ALA A 323 -3.58 -33.69 18.32
N GLN A 324 -4.81 -33.93 18.80
CA GLN A 324 -5.13 -35.02 19.73
C GLN A 324 -5.07 -36.41 19.09
N ALA A 325 -5.39 -36.54 17.81
CA ALA A 325 -5.32 -37.79 17.07
C ALA A 325 -3.87 -38.25 16.82
N THR A 326 -2.96 -37.29 16.58
CA THR A 326 -1.54 -37.58 16.32
C THR A 326 -0.73 -37.90 17.59
N ALA A 327 -1.19 -37.43 18.76
CA ALA A 327 -0.55 -37.70 20.05
C ALA A 327 -0.92 -39.06 20.66
N GLN A 328 -1.86 -39.78 20.07
CA GLN A 328 -2.33 -41.13 20.50
C GLN A 328 -1.81 -42.27 19.59
N THR A 329 -1.06 -41.94 18.56
CA THR A 329 -0.36 -42.88 17.68
C THR A 329 1.12 -42.87 17.96
#